data_eeadc538e7257083848d34ce8080815c
#
_entry.id   eeadc538e7257083848d34ce8080815c
#
_cell.length_a   1.000
_cell.length_b   1.000
_cell.length_c   1.000
_cell.angle_alpha   90.00
_cell.angle_beta   90.00
_cell.angle_gamma   90.00
#
_symmetry.space_group_name_H-M   'P 1'
#
loop_
_entity.id
_entity.type
_entity.pdbx_description
1 polymer ?
#
loop_
_entity_poly.entity_id
_entity_poly.type
_entity_poly.pdbx_seq_one_letter_code
_entity_poly.pdbx_strand_id
1 'polypeptide(L)'
;SRGLGDVYKRQEEIRALSKKEDLPTWNKPSFSCLATRFPYGEPITGKKLRRVEMAEQFLFEMGFTQFRVRSHDRMARIEIRPQEFSLLVEKRKVVAARFKELGFMYITMDLEGFRSGSMDIGQV
;
A
#
# COMPACT_ATOMS: atom_id res chain seq x y z
N SER A 1 4.72 -1.60 23.92
CA SER A 1 3.75 -2.56 23.44
C SER A 1 2.73 -1.93 22.52
N ARG A 2 2.33 -2.63 21.54
CA ARG A 2 1.35 -2.19 20.57
C ARG A 2 0.00 -2.81 20.78
N GLY A 3 -0.48 -2.72 21.97
CA GLY A 3 -1.74 -3.31 22.34
C GLY A 3 -2.94 -2.59 21.71
N LEU A 4 -4.11 -2.83 22.30
CA LEU A 4 -5.36 -2.29 21.79
C LEU A 4 -5.37 -0.76 21.66
N GLY A 5 -4.64 -0.07 22.52
CA GLY A 5 -4.59 1.39 22.46
C GLY A 5 -4.05 1.92 21.15
N ASP A 6 -2.98 1.30 20.63
CA ASP A 6 -2.40 1.71 19.36
C ASP A 6 -3.33 1.43 18.20
N VAL A 7 -4.05 0.31 18.25
CA VAL A 7 -5.00 -0.05 17.19
C VAL A 7 -6.15 0.96 17.14
N TYR A 8 -6.72 1.31 18.28
CA TYR A 8 -7.81 2.27 18.33
C TYR A 8 -7.35 3.66 17.90
N LYS A 9 -6.18 4.07 18.34
CA LYS A 9 -5.64 5.37 17.95
C LYS A 9 -5.46 5.47 16.45
N ARG A 10 -4.96 4.41 15.83
CA ARG A 10 -4.80 4.38 14.38
C ARG A 10 -6.13 4.45 13.67
N GLN A 11 -7.14 3.76 14.17
CA GLN A 11 -8.48 3.81 13.58
C GLN A 11 -9.10 5.20 13.65
N GLU A 12 -8.94 5.88 14.77
CA GLU A 12 -9.43 7.25 14.93
C GLU A 12 -8.70 8.19 13.95
N GLU A 13 -7.40 8.04 13.85
CA GLU A 13 -6.57 8.82 12.93
C GLU A 13 -7.05 8.63 11.48
N ILE A 14 -7.33 7.39 11.09
CA ILE A 14 -7.81 7.08 9.75
C ILE A 14 -9.19 7.68 9.51
N ARG A 15 -10.10 7.63 10.49
CA ARG A 15 -11.42 8.23 10.36
C ARG A 15 -11.33 9.73 10.16
N ALA A 16 -10.45 10.38 10.92
CA ALA A 16 -10.25 11.83 10.79
C ALA A 16 -9.72 12.18 9.41
N LEU A 17 -8.77 11.41 8.91
CA LEU A 17 -8.22 11.61 7.57
C LEU A 17 -9.28 11.35 6.50
N SER A 18 -10.14 10.36 6.71
CA SER A 18 -11.21 10.05 5.76
C SER A 18 -12.16 11.22 5.57
N LYS A 19 -12.49 11.92 6.64
CA LYS A 19 -13.36 13.10 6.57
C LYS A 19 -12.66 14.28 5.91
N LYS A 20 -11.35 14.41 6.14
CA LYS A 20 -10.59 15.57 5.70
C LYS A 20 -10.14 15.46 4.24
N GLU A 21 -9.78 14.25 3.79
CA GLU A 21 -9.10 14.07 2.53
C GLU A 21 -10.00 13.87 1.33
N ASP A 22 -11.19 13.38 1.48
CA ASP A 22 -12.10 13.14 0.36
C ASP A 22 -11.41 12.39 -0.80
N LEU A 23 -10.88 11.21 -0.48
CA LEU A 23 -10.17 10.42 -1.47
C LEU A 23 -11.09 9.88 -2.56
N PRO A 24 -10.57 9.75 -3.81
CA PRO A 24 -11.38 9.27 -4.91
C PRO A 24 -11.89 7.85 -4.68
N THR A 25 -13.06 7.56 -5.22
CA THR A 25 -13.68 6.25 -5.10
C THR A 25 -13.54 5.48 -6.42
N TRP A 26 -13.00 4.28 -6.33
CA TRP A 26 -12.98 3.32 -7.41
C TRP A 26 -12.89 1.99 -6.69
N ASN A 27 -13.63 1.06 -6.82
CA ASN A 27 -13.54 -0.27 -6.19
C ASN A 27 -12.41 -0.42 -5.15
N LYS A 28 -12.28 0.54 -4.28
CA LYS A 28 -11.16 0.65 -3.34
C LYS A 28 -11.49 0.05 -1.99
N PRO A 29 -10.46 -0.42 -1.25
CA PRO A 29 -10.65 -0.85 0.12
C PRO A 29 -10.96 0.36 1.02
N SER A 30 -11.52 0.08 2.19
CA SER A 30 -11.73 1.13 3.19
C SER A 30 -10.38 1.65 3.70
N PHE A 31 -10.41 2.81 4.37
CA PHE A 31 -9.19 3.35 4.97
C PHE A 31 -8.58 2.40 6.00
N SER A 32 -9.42 1.67 6.73
CA SER A 32 -8.93 0.67 7.69
C SER A 32 -8.13 -0.41 7.00
N CYS A 33 -8.59 -0.83 5.82
CA CYS A 33 -7.85 -1.82 5.04
C CYS A 33 -6.54 -1.26 4.51
N LEU A 34 -6.54 0.01 4.09
CA LEU A 34 -5.32 0.65 3.61
C LEU A 34 -4.25 0.75 4.70
N ALA A 35 -4.65 0.82 5.96
CA ALA A 35 -3.69 0.87 7.06
C ALA A 35 -2.80 -0.37 7.12
N THR A 36 -3.27 -1.50 6.58
CA THR A 36 -2.46 -2.72 6.56
C THR A 36 -1.27 -2.64 5.63
N ARG A 37 -1.21 -1.60 4.78
CA ARG A 37 -0.08 -1.39 3.88
C ARG A 37 1.12 -0.74 4.58
N PHE A 38 0.95 -0.31 5.82
CA PHE A 38 2.00 0.39 6.56
C PHE A 38 2.48 -0.44 7.76
N PRO A 39 3.79 -0.41 8.06
CA PRO A 39 4.27 -1.10 9.25
C PRO A 39 3.79 -0.38 10.52
N TYR A 40 3.68 -1.13 11.61
CA TYR A 40 3.34 -0.54 12.89
C TYR A 40 4.38 0.49 13.29
N GLY A 41 3.92 1.58 13.89
CA GLY A 41 4.82 2.63 14.34
C GLY A 41 5.12 3.68 13.29
N GLU A 42 4.87 3.41 12.03
CA GLU A 42 5.02 4.43 11.01
C GLU A 42 3.82 5.36 11.03
N PRO A 43 4.02 6.68 11.13
CA PRO A 43 2.90 7.62 11.09
C PRO A 43 2.13 7.51 9.77
N ILE A 44 0.81 7.50 9.85
CA ILE A 44 -0.05 7.45 8.68
C ILE A 44 -0.62 8.84 8.45
N THR A 45 -0.46 9.35 7.25
CA THR A 45 -1.01 10.65 6.86
C THR A 45 -1.94 10.46 5.68
N GLY A 46 -2.80 11.44 5.41
CA GLY A 46 -3.66 11.39 4.24
C GLY A 46 -2.86 11.30 2.96
N LYS A 47 -1.73 12.00 2.92
CA LYS A 47 -0.85 11.97 1.76
C LYS A 47 -0.30 10.57 1.51
N LYS A 48 0.11 9.87 2.56
CA LYS A 48 0.61 8.50 2.43
C LYS A 48 -0.48 7.52 2.02
N LEU A 49 -1.68 7.66 2.59
CA LEU A 49 -2.82 6.82 2.20
C LEU A 49 -3.17 7.01 0.73
N ARG A 50 -3.20 8.26 0.29
CA ARG A 50 -3.49 8.56 -1.11
C ARG A 50 -2.43 7.98 -2.04
N ARG A 51 -1.17 8.08 -1.64
CA ARG A 51 -0.06 7.53 -2.43
C ARG A 51 -0.25 6.04 -2.67
N VAL A 52 -0.57 5.30 -1.61
CA VAL A 52 -0.78 3.85 -1.72
C VAL A 52 -2.02 3.54 -2.55
N GLU A 53 -3.10 4.28 -2.31
CA GLU A 53 -4.34 4.07 -3.08
C GLU A 53 -4.10 4.27 -4.57
N MET A 54 -3.42 5.35 -4.93
CA MET A 54 -3.15 5.65 -6.33
C MET A 54 -2.19 4.63 -6.95
N ALA A 55 -1.24 4.13 -6.17
CA ALA A 55 -0.33 3.10 -6.65
C ALA A 55 -1.09 1.80 -6.95
N GLU A 56 -1.98 1.39 -6.05
CA GLU A 56 -2.78 0.19 -6.27
C GLU A 56 -3.74 0.36 -7.43
N GLN A 57 -4.33 1.55 -7.56
CA GLN A 57 -5.19 1.84 -8.69
C GLN A 57 -4.45 1.71 -10.02
N PHE A 58 -3.21 2.20 -10.05
CA PHE A 58 -2.39 2.10 -11.24
C PHE A 58 -2.13 0.63 -11.61
N LEU A 59 -1.82 -0.21 -10.62
CA LEU A 59 -1.63 -1.63 -10.88
C LEU A 59 -2.90 -2.28 -11.40
N PHE A 60 -4.04 -1.90 -10.86
CA PHE A 60 -5.32 -2.39 -11.36
C PHE A 60 -5.51 -2.04 -12.83
N GLU A 61 -5.23 -0.80 -13.19
CA GLU A 61 -5.36 -0.34 -14.58
C GLU A 61 -4.38 -1.03 -15.51
N MET A 62 -3.24 -1.47 -15.00
CA MET A 62 -2.23 -2.17 -15.78
C MET A 62 -2.57 -3.65 -16.00
N GLY A 63 -3.63 -4.14 -15.38
CA GLY A 63 -4.09 -5.50 -15.60
C GLY A 63 -3.75 -6.49 -14.51
N PHE A 64 -3.17 -6.05 -13.41
CA PHE A 64 -2.92 -6.96 -12.29
C PHE A 64 -4.24 -7.29 -11.59
N THR A 65 -4.39 -8.53 -11.14
CA THR A 65 -5.65 -9.01 -10.58
C THR A 65 -5.66 -9.11 -9.07
N GLN A 66 -4.51 -9.40 -8.47
CA GLN A 66 -4.41 -9.52 -7.02
C GLN A 66 -3.09 -8.87 -6.61
N PHE A 67 -3.20 -7.77 -5.89
CA PHE A 67 -2.02 -6.96 -5.62
C PHE A 67 -2.16 -6.20 -4.30
N ARG A 68 -1.02 -5.83 -3.74
CA ARG A 68 -0.90 -4.91 -2.61
C ARG A 68 0.36 -4.10 -2.80
N VAL A 69 0.30 -2.84 -2.42
CA VAL A 69 1.48 -2.00 -2.36
C VAL A 69 1.75 -1.70 -0.89
N ARG A 70 2.75 -2.38 -0.34
CA ARG A 70 3.16 -2.14 1.04
C ARG A 70 4.08 -0.95 1.07
N SER A 71 3.83 -0.01 1.98
CA SER A 71 4.59 1.22 2.08
C SER A 71 5.51 1.17 3.29
N HIS A 72 6.80 1.33 3.05
CA HIS A 72 7.82 1.42 4.10
C HIS A 72 8.50 2.77 3.92
N ASP A 73 7.91 3.81 4.53
CA ASP A 73 8.33 5.18 4.36
C ASP A 73 8.32 5.57 2.87
N ARG A 74 9.47 5.64 2.21
CA ARG A 74 9.55 6.00 0.79
C ARG A 74 9.78 4.81 -0.12
N MET A 75 9.73 3.61 0.41
CA MET A 75 9.89 2.40 -0.37
C MET A 75 8.54 1.74 -0.61
N ALA A 76 8.26 1.40 -1.86
CA ALA A 76 7.08 0.62 -2.20
C ALA A 76 7.51 -0.84 -2.37
N ARG A 77 6.79 -1.75 -1.72
CA ARG A 77 7.00 -3.18 -1.91
C ARG A 77 5.74 -3.74 -2.56
N ILE A 78 5.84 -4.09 -3.82
CA ILE A 78 4.70 -4.58 -4.59
C ILE A 78 4.55 -6.08 -4.36
N GLU A 79 3.37 -6.49 -3.94
CA GLU A 79 3.01 -7.90 -3.78
C GLU A 79 1.98 -8.24 -4.84
N ILE A 80 2.31 -9.20 -5.71
CA ILE A 80 1.41 -9.67 -6.76
C ILE A 80 1.50 -11.18 -6.80
N ARG A 81 0.58 -11.82 -7.52
CA ARG A 81 0.63 -13.26 -7.68
C ARG A 81 1.89 -13.67 -8.44
N PRO A 82 2.53 -14.77 -8.07
CA PRO A 82 3.73 -15.23 -8.79
C PRO A 82 3.50 -15.38 -10.31
N GLN A 83 2.28 -15.72 -10.70
CA GLN A 83 1.93 -15.84 -12.12
C GLN A 83 2.04 -14.52 -12.86
N GLU A 84 2.05 -13.41 -12.13
CA GLU A 84 2.12 -12.07 -12.73
C GLU A 84 3.48 -11.40 -12.57
N PHE A 85 4.47 -12.10 -12.01
CA PHE A 85 5.82 -11.54 -11.87
C PHE A 85 6.40 -11.11 -13.22
N SER A 86 6.24 -11.95 -14.24
CA SER A 86 6.74 -11.63 -15.57
C SER A 86 6.11 -10.37 -16.14
N LEU A 87 4.82 -10.18 -15.87
CA LEU A 87 4.12 -8.99 -16.31
C LEU A 87 4.68 -7.73 -15.67
N LEU A 88 4.99 -7.81 -14.37
CA LEU A 88 5.57 -6.66 -13.67
C LEU A 88 6.96 -6.34 -14.21
N VAL A 89 7.78 -7.35 -14.45
CA VAL A 89 9.13 -7.16 -15.00
C VAL A 89 9.04 -6.52 -16.38
N GLU A 90 8.10 -6.98 -17.20
CA GLU A 90 7.89 -6.43 -18.54
C GLU A 90 7.51 -4.94 -18.47
N LYS A 91 6.68 -4.58 -17.51
CA LYS A 91 6.17 -3.21 -17.33
C LYS A 91 6.96 -2.40 -16.30
N ARG A 92 8.13 -2.88 -15.90
CA ARG A 92 8.88 -2.28 -14.80
C ARG A 92 9.18 -0.79 -14.97
N LYS A 93 9.49 -0.37 -16.18
CA LYS A 93 9.86 1.04 -16.43
C LYS A 93 8.66 1.96 -16.21
N VAL A 94 7.51 1.56 -16.71
CA VAL A 94 6.28 2.34 -16.58
C VAL A 94 5.85 2.40 -15.12
N VAL A 95 5.88 1.25 -14.44
CA VAL A 95 5.51 1.17 -13.03
C VAL A 95 6.45 2.01 -12.17
N ALA A 96 7.75 1.88 -12.39
CA ALA A 96 8.73 2.65 -11.62
C ALA A 96 8.55 4.15 -11.82
N ALA A 97 8.33 4.58 -13.06
CA ALA A 97 8.13 5.99 -13.36
C ALA A 97 6.91 6.53 -12.64
N ARG A 98 5.79 5.81 -12.69
CA ARG A 98 4.55 6.25 -12.05
C ARG A 98 4.69 6.30 -10.54
N PHE A 99 5.30 5.27 -9.95
CA PHE A 99 5.46 5.23 -8.50
C PHE A 99 6.38 6.34 -8.00
N LYS A 100 7.40 6.69 -8.76
CA LYS A 100 8.25 7.83 -8.41
C LYS A 100 7.48 9.14 -8.45
N GLU A 101 6.58 9.30 -9.42
CA GLU A 101 5.71 10.48 -9.47
C GLU A 101 4.82 10.56 -8.23
N LEU A 102 4.41 9.42 -7.70
CA LEU A 102 3.57 9.37 -6.50
C LEU A 102 4.36 9.68 -5.23
N GLY A 103 5.68 9.64 -5.29
CA GLY A 103 6.52 10.01 -4.16
C GLY A 103 7.36 8.88 -3.58
N PHE A 104 7.30 7.69 -4.15
CA PHE A 104 8.18 6.60 -3.71
C PHE A 104 9.58 6.81 -4.26
N MET A 105 10.58 6.50 -3.46
CA MET A 105 11.97 6.60 -3.86
C MET A 105 12.50 5.27 -4.38
N TYR A 106 12.07 4.16 -3.77
CA TYR A 106 12.45 2.82 -4.19
C TYR A 106 11.21 2.03 -4.50
N ILE A 107 11.21 1.36 -5.64
CA ILE A 107 10.08 0.54 -6.08
C ILE A 107 10.59 -0.89 -6.18
N THR A 108 10.03 -1.79 -5.36
CA THR A 108 10.50 -3.16 -5.24
C THR A 108 9.35 -4.14 -5.37
N MET A 109 9.68 -5.39 -5.62
CA MET A 109 8.71 -6.47 -5.70
C MET A 109 9.05 -7.52 -4.64
N ASP A 110 8.05 -7.96 -3.91
CA ASP A 110 8.22 -9.03 -2.94
C ASP A 110 8.32 -10.37 -3.68
N LEU A 111 9.43 -11.05 -3.55
CA LEU A 111 9.64 -12.31 -4.27
C LEU A 111 8.73 -13.45 -3.81
N GLU A 112 8.18 -13.35 -2.63
CA GLU A 112 7.22 -14.35 -2.15
C GLU A 112 5.81 -14.10 -2.68
N GLY A 113 5.56 -12.94 -3.23
CA GLY A 113 4.29 -12.60 -3.86
C GLY A 113 3.23 -12.15 -2.87
N PHE A 114 2.01 -12.06 -3.40
CA PHE A 114 0.87 -11.58 -2.61
C PHE A 114 0.53 -12.57 -1.49
N ARG A 115 0.36 -12.04 -0.29
CA ARG A 115 -0.11 -12.81 0.86
C ARG A 115 -0.68 -11.87 1.90
N SER A 116 -1.74 -12.33 2.57
CA SER A 116 -2.34 -11.56 3.65
C SER A 116 -1.41 -11.52 4.86
N GLY A 117 -1.40 -10.40 5.56
CA GLY A 117 -0.68 -10.30 6.81
C GLY A 117 0.83 -10.21 6.68
N SER A 118 1.37 -9.91 5.47
CA SER A 118 2.82 -9.80 5.31
C SER A 118 3.44 -8.73 6.18
N MET A 119 2.67 -7.70 6.56
CA MET A 119 3.17 -6.63 7.42
C MET A 119 3.21 -7.03 8.89
N ASP A 120 2.62 -8.16 9.24
CA ASP A 120 2.58 -8.64 10.63
C ASP A 120 3.79 -9.50 10.98
N ILE A 121 4.57 -9.91 10.00
CA ILE A 121 5.69 -10.84 10.20
C ILE A 121 6.69 -10.32 11.22
N GLY A 122 6.94 -9.06 11.26
CA GLY A 122 7.87 -8.47 12.21
C GLY A 122 7.28 -8.19 13.58
N GLN A 123 6.07 -8.61 13.85
CA GLN A 123 5.37 -8.33 15.11
C GLN A 123 5.54 -9.41 16.17
N VAL A 124 6.11 -10.50 15.81
CA VAL A 124 6.27 -11.65 16.71
C VAL A 124 7.33 -11.37 17.76
#